data_ce828d144b3153bb5e33048b0f9295f2
#
_entry.id   ce828d144b3153bb5e33048b0f9295f2
#
_cell.length_a   1.000
_cell.length_b   1.000
_cell.length_c   1.000
_cell.angle_alpha   90.00
_cell.angle_beta   90.00
_cell.angle_gamma   90.00
#
_symmetry.space_group_name_H-M   'P 1'
#
loop_
_entity.id
_entity.type
_entity.pdbx_description
1 polymer ?
#
loop_
_entity_poly.entity_id
_entity_poly.type
_entity_poly.pdbx_seq_one_letter_code
_entity_poly.pdbx_strand_id
1 'polypeptide(L)'
;MNIHEYQSKQIMREYGIHVPEGYPAFTVEDALENAKRLDTPVVVVKAQIHAGGRGEAGGVKLARSLDEVRKYAKELLGKVLVTRQTGPQGKTVNRLLIEAGCHIKKEYYLSFVVDRQAECVVMMGSESGGMSIEDVAAENPEKIIKEYIDPVIGLADFQAQRMAYALHFEKPTIRKAATFMKYLYNVFVDKDCSLAEVNPLVVTEEGDIMALDAKLNFDDSTLSRHPEIVALRDITEEDQKEREAAAEGLNYVNLGGDVACMVNGAGLAMATVDIIKENGGEPANFLDVGGDSTPEKIVAAFRIMLEDDQVDGILINIFGGINKCDVIATGIVEAAALLSGGKEEFPIPVVVRLEGRNVERGREILAKADIKNLYPASSMDEGAKLAIRLAKETREKK
;
A
#
# COMPACT_ATOMS: atom_id res chain seq x y z
N MET A 1 -5.47 -2.11 4.89
CA MET A 1 -6.10 -2.75 3.71
C MET A 1 -6.66 -1.69 2.79
N ASN A 2 -6.47 -1.82 1.47
CA ASN A 2 -6.99 -0.90 0.45
C ASN A 2 -8.22 -1.53 -0.22
N ILE A 3 -9.12 -0.68 -0.73
CA ILE A 3 -10.29 -1.10 -1.53
C ILE A 3 -10.41 -0.24 -2.79
N HIS A 4 -11.22 -0.69 -3.76
CA HIS A 4 -11.46 0.06 -4.99
C HIS A 4 -12.33 1.31 -4.76
N GLU A 5 -12.24 2.28 -5.66
CA GLU A 5 -13.05 3.51 -5.64
C GLU A 5 -14.54 3.24 -5.55
N TYR A 6 -15.08 2.31 -6.36
CA TYR A 6 -16.51 1.99 -6.34
C TYR A 6 -16.98 1.45 -4.99
N GLN A 7 -16.12 0.68 -4.29
CA GLN A 7 -16.38 0.16 -2.94
C GLN A 7 -16.32 1.31 -1.90
N SER A 8 -15.32 2.20 -2.01
CA SER A 8 -15.22 3.39 -1.18
C SER A 8 -16.47 4.27 -1.30
N LYS A 9 -16.94 4.49 -2.52
CA LYS A 9 -18.16 5.25 -2.80
C LYS A 9 -19.41 4.56 -2.25
N GLN A 10 -19.48 3.23 -2.27
CA GLN A 10 -20.59 2.50 -1.68
C GLN A 10 -20.66 2.74 -0.17
N ILE A 11 -19.52 2.61 0.53
CA ILE A 11 -19.46 2.91 1.98
C ILE A 11 -19.86 4.37 2.23
N MET A 12 -19.31 5.32 1.48
CA MET A 12 -19.64 6.74 1.64
C MET A 12 -21.13 7.02 1.46
N ARG A 13 -21.79 6.35 0.51
CA ARG A 13 -23.23 6.48 0.27
C ARG A 13 -24.07 6.00 1.47
N GLU A 14 -23.64 4.95 2.16
CA GLU A 14 -24.29 4.44 3.37
C GLU A 14 -24.28 5.46 4.51
N TYR A 15 -23.27 6.35 4.53
CA TYR A 15 -23.15 7.45 5.48
C TYR A 15 -23.82 8.76 5.02
N GLY A 16 -24.55 8.74 3.91
CA GLY A 16 -25.26 9.90 3.37
C GLY A 16 -24.37 10.86 2.58
N ILE A 17 -23.15 10.46 2.23
CA ILE A 17 -22.28 11.25 1.38
C ILE A 17 -22.75 11.12 -0.08
N HIS A 18 -22.92 12.28 -0.73
CA HIS A 18 -23.31 12.32 -2.13
C HIS A 18 -22.13 11.91 -3.02
N VAL A 19 -22.34 10.87 -3.82
CA VAL A 19 -21.41 10.34 -4.83
C VAL A 19 -22.16 10.15 -6.13
N PRO A 20 -21.51 10.24 -7.31
CA PRO A 20 -22.17 9.97 -8.58
C PRO A 20 -22.75 8.55 -8.62
N GLU A 21 -23.84 8.39 -9.33
CA GLU A 21 -24.36 7.05 -9.59
C GLU A 21 -23.37 6.27 -10.49
N GLY A 22 -23.06 5.04 -10.10
CA GLY A 22 -22.09 4.23 -10.84
C GLY A 22 -22.09 2.78 -10.42
N TYR A 23 -21.62 1.92 -11.34
CA TYR A 23 -21.65 0.46 -11.21
C TYR A 23 -20.33 -0.14 -11.68
N PRO A 24 -19.78 -1.16 -10.97
CA PRO A 24 -18.60 -1.87 -11.42
C PRO A 24 -18.91 -2.71 -12.66
N ALA A 25 -17.93 -2.84 -13.55
CA ALA A 25 -18.01 -3.67 -14.74
C ALA A 25 -16.74 -4.52 -14.86
N PHE A 26 -16.90 -5.82 -15.07
CA PHE A 26 -15.83 -6.79 -15.19
C PHE A 26 -15.63 -7.24 -16.65
N THR A 27 -16.62 -6.96 -17.49
CA THR A 27 -16.61 -7.23 -18.92
C THR A 27 -17.04 -6.00 -19.71
N VAL A 28 -16.82 -6.02 -21.01
CA VAL A 28 -17.31 -4.96 -21.91
C VAL A 28 -18.84 -4.92 -21.97
N GLU A 29 -19.46 -6.08 -21.85
CA GLU A 29 -20.91 -6.26 -21.83
C GLU A 29 -21.52 -5.63 -20.57
N ASP A 30 -20.92 -5.87 -19.38
CA ASP A 30 -21.32 -5.21 -18.14
C ASP A 30 -21.22 -3.69 -18.26
N ALA A 31 -20.13 -3.19 -18.87
CA ALA A 31 -19.90 -1.76 -19.03
C ALA A 31 -21.02 -1.12 -19.88
N LEU A 32 -21.47 -1.79 -20.95
CA LEU A 32 -22.55 -1.32 -21.80
C LEU A 32 -23.91 -1.38 -21.11
N GLU A 33 -24.19 -2.43 -20.35
CA GLU A 33 -25.42 -2.56 -19.58
C GLU A 33 -25.51 -1.47 -18.50
N ASN A 34 -24.44 -1.26 -17.76
CA ASN A 34 -24.36 -0.22 -16.75
C ASN A 34 -24.48 1.18 -17.34
N ALA A 35 -23.88 1.45 -18.49
CA ALA A 35 -24.02 2.73 -19.19
C ALA A 35 -25.47 3.01 -19.63
N LYS A 36 -26.18 1.99 -20.11
CA LYS A 36 -27.61 2.11 -20.44
C LYS A 36 -28.47 2.38 -19.20
N ARG A 37 -28.11 1.76 -18.06
CA ARG A 37 -28.84 1.91 -16.80
C ARG A 37 -28.72 3.31 -16.23
N LEU A 38 -27.55 3.98 -16.41
CA LEU A 38 -27.32 5.33 -15.93
C LEU A 38 -28.17 6.40 -16.62
N ASP A 39 -28.57 6.16 -17.86
CA ASP A 39 -29.41 7.09 -18.67
C ASP A 39 -28.95 8.55 -18.61
N THR A 40 -27.64 8.77 -18.78
CA THR A 40 -27.00 10.09 -18.72
C THR A 40 -26.31 10.44 -20.05
N PRO A 41 -26.27 11.72 -20.46
CA PRO A 41 -25.62 12.12 -21.71
C PRO A 41 -24.11 11.92 -21.70
N VAL A 42 -23.49 11.84 -20.52
CA VAL A 42 -22.05 11.62 -20.37
C VAL A 42 -21.83 10.50 -19.35
N VAL A 43 -21.12 9.47 -19.77
CA VAL A 43 -20.68 8.36 -18.92
C VAL A 43 -19.18 8.46 -18.75
N VAL A 44 -18.71 8.24 -17.52
CA VAL A 44 -17.28 8.17 -17.20
C VAL A 44 -16.89 6.72 -17.06
N VAL A 45 -15.90 6.28 -17.83
CA VAL A 45 -15.29 4.94 -17.74
C VAL A 45 -13.98 5.06 -16.98
N LYS A 46 -13.93 4.51 -15.76
CA LYS A 46 -12.78 4.63 -14.85
C LYS A 46 -12.14 3.27 -14.60
N ALA A 47 -10.85 3.13 -14.87
CA ALA A 47 -10.06 1.97 -14.45
C ALA A 47 -10.06 1.86 -12.93
N GLN A 48 -10.22 0.64 -12.40
CA GLN A 48 -10.20 0.37 -10.97
C GLN A 48 -8.94 -0.40 -10.62
N ILE A 49 -7.97 0.30 -10.03
CA ILE A 49 -6.73 -0.23 -9.44
C ILE A 49 -6.49 0.45 -8.09
N HIS A 50 -5.74 -0.19 -7.19
CA HIS A 50 -5.41 0.38 -5.88
C HIS A 50 -4.28 1.43 -5.97
N ALA A 51 -4.38 2.35 -6.92
CA ALA A 51 -3.41 3.44 -7.10
C ALA A 51 -4.09 4.74 -7.54
N GLY A 52 -3.54 5.84 -7.10
CA GLY A 52 -3.90 7.19 -7.56
C GLY A 52 -3.26 7.54 -8.91
N GLY A 53 -3.58 8.75 -9.45
CA GLY A 53 -3.03 9.22 -10.71
C GLY A 53 -3.60 8.55 -11.96
N ARG A 54 -4.71 7.82 -11.85
CA ARG A 54 -5.36 7.10 -12.95
C ARG A 54 -5.77 8.01 -14.09
N GLY A 55 -6.22 9.22 -13.77
CA GLY A 55 -6.61 10.24 -14.78
C GLY A 55 -5.45 10.61 -15.68
N GLU A 56 -4.30 10.96 -15.11
CA GLU A 56 -3.07 11.32 -15.83
C GLU A 56 -2.53 10.15 -16.66
N ALA A 57 -2.64 8.93 -16.15
CA ALA A 57 -2.24 7.71 -16.84
C ALA A 57 -3.23 7.26 -17.94
N GLY A 58 -4.29 8.05 -18.20
CA GLY A 58 -5.31 7.74 -19.21
C GLY A 58 -6.28 6.63 -18.82
N GLY A 59 -6.39 6.31 -17.52
CA GLY A 59 -7.32 5.33 -16.95
C GLY A 59 -8.74 5.87 -16.72
N VAL A 60 -9.01 7.15 -17.05
CA VAL A 60 -10.34 7.78 -16.95
C VAL A 60 -10.71 8.33 -18.31
N LYS A 61 -11.89 7.95 -18.83
CA LYS A 61 -12.39 8.33 -20.17
C LYS A 61 -13.82 8.81 -20.08
N LEU A 62 -14.11 9.91 -20.80
CA LEU A 62 -15.47 10.44 -20.94
C LEU A 62 -16.09 9.88 -22.21
N ALA A 63 -17.23 9.19 -22.11
CA ALA A 63 -17.98 8.62 -23.21
C ALA A 63 -19.33 9.35 -23.37
N ARG A 64 -19.67 9.68 -24.62
CA ARG A 64 -20.94 10.34 -24.98
C ARG A 64 -21.86 9.44 -25.80
N SER A 65 -21.45 8.19 -26.00
CA SER A 65 -22.22 7.18 -26.69
C SER A 65 -21.87 5.78 -26.18
N LEU A 66 -22.76 4.82 -26.40
CA LEU A 66 -22.48 3.41 -26.06
C LEU A 66 -21.32 2.83 -26.88
N ASP A 67 -21.07 3.33 -28.09
CA ASP A 67 -19.92 2.89 -28.88
C ASP A 67 -18.59 3.39 -28.29
N GLU A 68 -18.58 4.59 -27.75
CA GLU A 68 -17.42 5.09 -26.99
C GLU A 68 -17.21 4.33 -25.68
N VAL A 69 -18.27 4.00 -24.95
CA VAL A 69 -18.18 3.13 -23.76
C VAL A 69 -17.57 1.78 -24.13
N ARG A 70 -18.05 1.15 -25.22
CA ARG A 70 -17.49 -0.11 -25.72
C ARG A 70 -16.02 -0.01 -26.08
N LYS A 71 -15.65 1.06 -26.78
CA LYS A 71 -14.27 1.34 -27.18
C LYS A 71 -13.36 1.47 -25.96
N TYR A 72 -13.73 2.32 -25.00
CA TYR A 72 -12.93 2.59 -23.81
C TYR A 72 -12.88 1.39 -22.85
N ALA A 73 -13.96 0.65 -22.71
CA ALA A 73 -13.94 -0.58 -21.93
C ALA A 73 -12.97 -1.63 -22.51
N LYS A 74 -12.97 -1.81 -23.84
CA LYS A 74 -11.98 -2.68 -24.52
C LYS A 74 -10.53 -2.18 -24.40
N GLU A 75 -10.33 -0.86 -24.42
CA GLU A 75 -9.00 -0.26 -24.28
C GLU A 75 -8.42 -0.43 -22.88
N LEU A 76 -9.28 -0.34 -21.85
CA LEU A 76 -8.85 -0.30 -20.46
C LEU A 76 -8.80 -1.68 -19.81
N LEU A 77 -9.76 -2.58 -20.06
CA LEU A 77 -9.75 -3.93 -19.50
C LEU A 77 -8.53 -4.72 -20.00
N GLY A 78 -7.77 -5.28 -19.08
CA GLY A 78 -6.54 -6.03 -19.37
C GLY A 78 -5.31 -5.16 -19.64
N LYS A 79 -5.46 -3.81 -19.71
CA LYS A 79 -4.33 -2.90 -19.87
C LYS A 79 -3.51 -2.81 -18.59
N VAL A 80 -2.20 -2.79 -18.71
CA VAL A 80 -1.31 -2.42 -17.61
C VAL A 80 -1.27 -0.90 -17.52
N LEU A 81 -1.78 -0.34 -16.42
CA LEU A 81 -1.80 1.08 -16.15
C LEU A 81 -0.61 1.46 -15.27
N VAL A 82 0.25 2.32 -15.77
CA VAL A 82 1.43 2.82 -15.06
C VAL A 82 1.11 4.20 -14.50
N THR A 83 1.17 4.34 -13.19
CA THR A 83 1.02 5.61 -12.47
C THR A 83 2.25 5.85 -11.58
N ARG A 84 2.37 7.04 -10.99
CA ARG A 84 3.45 7.30 -10.02
C ARG A 84 3.42 6.32 -8.83
N GLN A 85 2.22 5.90 -8.40
CA GLN A 85 2.05 5.01 -7.24
C GLN A 85 2.25 3.52 -7.58
N THR A 86 2.02 3.10 -8.84
CA THR A 86 2.25 1.70 -9.25
C THR A 86 3.70 1.40 -9.58
N GLY A 87 4.53 2.43 -9.74
CA GLY A 87 5.88 2.26 -10.28
C GLY A 87 5.87 1.81 -11.75
N PRO A 88 7.06 1.51 -12.32
CA PRO A 88 7.21 1.21 -13.75
C PRO A 88 6.56 -0.11 -14.20
N GLN A 89 6.32 -1.02 -13.28
CA GLN A 89 5.65 -2.31 -13.57
C GLN A 89 4.16 -2.13 -13.84
N GLY A 90 3.53 -1.09 -13.28
CA GLY A 90 2.12 -0.82 -13.41
C GLY A 90 1.22 -1.83 -12.71
N LYS A 91 -0.10 -1.67 -12.91
CA LYS A 91 -1.12 -2.63 -12.43
C LYS A 91 -2.08 -2.97 -13.56
N THR A 92 -2.44 -4.23 -13.68
CA THR A 92 -3.42 -4.68 -14.69
C THR A 92 -4.83 -4.26 -14.30
N VAL A 93 -5.55 -3.63 -15.21
CA VAL A 93 -6.94 -3.21 -15.00
C VAL A 93 -7.87 -4.41 -15.18
N ASN A 94 -8.34 -4.99 -14.08
CA ASN A 94 -9.25 -6.15 -14.09
C ASN A 94 -10.73 -5.77 -14.03
N ARG A 95 -11.04 -4.51 -13.74
CA ARG A 95 -12.41 -3.99 -13.61
C ARG A 95 -12.48 -2.50 -13.87
N LEU A 96 -13.68 -2.05 -14.20
CA LEU A 96 -13.99 -0.65 -14.45
C LEU A 96 -15.09 -0.18 -13.50
N LEU A 97 -15.16 1.13 -13.28
CA LEU A 97 -16.34 1.80 -12.75
C LEU A 97 -16.98 2.59 -13.91
N ILE A 98 -18.25 2.33 -14.16
CA ILE A 98 -19.07 3.04 -15.13
C ILE A 98 -19.95 4.00 -14.36
N GLU A 99 -19.75 5.29 -14.52
CA GLU A 99 -20.28 6.31 -13.65
C GLU A 99 -20.92 7.46 -14.43
N ALA A 100 -21.98 8.03 -13.86
CA ALA A 100 -22.63 9.21 -14.44
C ALA A 100 -21.68 10.44 -14.35
N GLY A 101 -21.55 11.17 -15.45
CA GLY A 101 -20.85 12.44 -15.45
C GLY A 101 -21.63 13.52 -14.67
N CYS A 102 -20.93 14.53 -14.16
CA CYS A 102 -21.52 15.69 -13.53
C CYS A 102 -20.91 16.98 -14.07
N HIS A 103 -21.63 18.11 -13.90
CA HIS A 103 -21.13 19.43 -14.26
C HIS A 103 -20.36 20.02 -13.09
N ILE A 104 -19.04 20.12 -13.24
CA ILE A 104 -18.13 20.58 -12.19
C ILE A 104 -18.00 22.09 -12.27
N LYS A 105 -18.31 22.78 -11.17
CA LYS A 105 -18.09 24.22 -11.00
C LYS A 105 -16.72 24.51 -10.39
N LYS A 106 -16.35 23.76 -9.34
CA LYS A 106 -15.06 23.89 -8.63
C LYS A 106 -14.64 22.57 -8.01
N GLU A 107 -13.35 22.33 -7.98
CA GLU A 107 -12.72 21.15 -7.40
C GLU A 107 -11.94 21.51 -6.15
N TYR A 108 -11.93 20.59 -5.18
CA TYR A 108 -11.21 20.70 -3.92
C TYR A 108 -10.56 19.36 -3.57
N TYR A 109 -9.56 19.42 -2.73
CA TYR A 109 -9.02 18.26 -2.02
C TYR A 109 -9.56 18.21 -0.60
N LEU A 110 -9.91 17.03 -0.12
CA LEU A 110 -10.28 16.79 1.27
C LEU A 110 -9.81 15.41 1.72
N SER A 111 -9.17 15.33 2.89
CA SER A 111 -8.80 14.06 3.49
C SER A 111 -8.81 14.07 5.00
N PHE A 112 -8.90 12.87 5.59
CA PHE A 112 -8.65 12.59 6.99
C PHE A 112 -7.54 11.56 7.10
N VAL A 113 -6.54 11.82 7.95
CA VAL A 113 -5.44 10.92 8.26
C VAL A 113 -5.10 11.00 9.75
N VAL A 114 -4.39 10.01 10.27
CA VAL A 114 -3.80 10.07 11.61
C VAL A 114 -2.45 10.77 11.53
N ASP A 115 -2.32 11.91 12.21
CA ASP A 115 -1.02 12.56 12.42
C ASP A 115 -0.37 11.96 13.68
N ARG A 116 0.66 11.14 13.47
CA ARG A 116 1.34 10.43 14.57
C ARG A 116 2.15 11.37 15.48
N GLN A 117 2.59 12.51 14.96
CA GLN A 117 3.35 13.49 15.73
C GLN A 117 2.42 14.29 16.64
N ALA A 118 1.22 14.63 16.14
CA ALA A 118 0.20 15.36 16.91
C ALA A 118 -0.70 14.40 17.71
N GLU A 119 -0.56 13.08 17.52
CA GLU A 119 -1.35 12.01 18.20
C GLU A 119 -2.87 12.19 18.04
N CYS A 120 -3.30 12.70 16.90
CA CYS A 120 -4.71 12.93 16.62
C CYS A 120 -5.05 12.79 15.13
N VAL A 121 -6.35 12.78 14.84
CA VAL A 121 -6.84 12.85 13.45
C VAL A 121 -6.68 14.28 12.95
N VAL A 122 -6.15 14.42 11.74
CA VAL A 122 -6.08 15.70 11.04
C VAL A 122 -6.96 15.66 9.79
N MET A 123 -7.81 16.69 9.65
CA MET A 123 -8.52 16.98 8.41
C MET A 123 -7.66 17.92 7.58
N MET A 124 -7.37 17.53 6.34
CA MET A 124 -6.63 18.35 5.39
C MET A 124 -7.52 18.75 4.23
N GLY A 125 -7.42 20.01 3.81
CA GLY A 125 -8.16 20.53 2.68
C GLY A 125 -7.32 21.46 1.83
N SER A 126 -7.59 21.50 0.51
CA SER A 126 -6.98 22.45 -0.43
C SER A 126 -7.95 22.82 -1.54
N GLU A 127 -7.79 24.03 -2.08
CA GLU A 127 -8.49 24.45 -3.30
C GLU A 127 -7.89 23.85 -4.58
N SER A 128 -6.77 23.13 -4.47
CA SER A 128 -6.12 22.43 -5.57
C SER A 128 -6.63 20.99 -5.67
N GLY A 129 -7.91 20.82 -6.02
CA GLY A 129 -8.51 19.50 -6.27
C GLY A 129 -8.09 18.90 -7.58
N GLY A 130 -8.19 17.58 -7.71
CA GLY A 130 -7.83 16.84 -8.93
C GLY A 130 -6.33 16.71 -9.20
N MET A 131 -5.48 17.26 -8.34
CA MET A 131 -4.01 17.20 -8.42
C MET A 131 -3.44 16.29 -7.33
N SER A 132 -2.15 15.86 -7.50
CA SER A 132 -1.42 15.17 -6.44
C SER A 132 -1.22 16.11 -5.24
N ILE A 133 -1.69 15.71 -4.07
CA ILE A 133 -1.52 16.51 -2.85
C ILE A 133 -0.06 16.57 -2.42
N GLU A 134 0.74 15.56 -2.76
CA GLU A 134 2.17 15.51 -2.52
C GLU A 134 2.90 16.62 -3.29
N ASP A 135 2.50 16.86 -4.55
CA ASP A 135 3.06 17.94 -5.36
C ASP A 135 2.64 19.31 -4.79
N VAL A 136 1.38 19.45 -4.37
CA VAL A 136 0.92 20.68 -3.70
C VAL A 136 1.68 20.91 -2.40
N ALA A 137 1.96 19.86 -1.61
CA ALA A 137 2.72 19.95 -0.37
C ALA A 137 4.19 20.35 -0.60
N ALA A 138 4.79 19.88 -1.71
CA ALA A 138 6.18 20.18 -2.04
C ALA A 138 6.35 21.60 -2.59
N GLU A 139 5.43 22.05 -3.44
CA GLU A 139 5.54 23.34 -4.15
C GLU A 139 4.91 24.51 -3.40
N ASN A 140 3.76 24.27 -2.75
CA ASN A 140 2.93 25.30 -2.11
C ASN A 140 2.28 24.76 -0.82
N PRO A 141 3.06 24.43 0.23
CA PRO A 141 2.55 23.82 1.47
C PRO A 141 1.51 24.68 2.18
N GLU A 142 1.54 26.01 1.98
CA GLU A 142 0.58 26.96 2.55
C GLU A 142 -0.83 26.83 1.96
N LYS A 143 -1.00 26.16 0.82
CA LYS A 143 -2.32 25.84 0.23
C LYS A 143 -3.02 24.68 0.89
N ILE A 144 -2.32 23.94 1.76
CA ILE A 144 -2.88 22.83 2.52
C ILE A 144 -3.29 23.32 3.89
N ILE A 145 -4.59 23.41 4.11
CA ILE A 145 -5.17 23.81 5.37
C ILE A 145 -5.34 22.57 6.23
N LYS A 146 -4.92 22.64 7.49
CA LYS A 146 -5.00 21.54 8.46
C LYS A 146 -5.91 21.93 9.62
N GLU A 147 -6.75 21.00 10.03
CA GLU A 147 -7.60 21.09 11.21
C GLU A 147 -7.34 19.85 12.08
N TYR A 148 -6.79 20.05 13.26
CA TYR A 148 -6.50 18.99 14.21
C TYR A 148 -7.73 18.69 15.06
N ILE A 149 -8.08 17.41 15.18
CA ILE A 149 -9.33 16.97 15.80
C ILE A 149 -9.00 16.24 17.08
N ASP A 150 -9.51 16.75 18.20
CA ASP A 150 -9.38 16.10 19.49
C ASP A 150 -10.09 14.74 19.46
N PRO A 151 -9.41 13.62 19.78
CA PRO A 151 -9.97 12.27 19.66
C PRO A 151 -11.13 12.00 20.64
N VAL A 152 -11.25 12.80 21.72
CA VAL A 152 -12.33 12.66 22.71
C VAL A 152 -13.59 13.42 22.27
N ILE A 153 -13.41 14.61 21.68
CA ILE A 153 -14.50 15.48 21.24
C ILE A 153 -15.00 15.11 19.84
N GLY A 154 -14.09 14.65 18.97
CA GLY A 154 -14.36 14.45 17.56
C GLY A 154 -14.46 15.75 16.76
N LEU A 155 -14.85 15.67 15.49
CA LEU A 155 -14.98 16.83 14.62
C LEU A 155 -16.17 17.70 15.01
N ALA A 156 -15.90 18.85 15.62
CA ALA A 156 -16.93 19.81 16.01
C ALA A 156 -17.46 20.59 14.80
N ASP A 157 -18.72 21.06 14.87
CA ASP A 157 -19.39 21.80 13.80
C ASP A 157 -18.60 23.04 13.38
N PHE A 158 -18.05 23.78 14.34
CA PHE A 158 -17.28 24.99 14.04
C PHE A 158 -15.98 24.70 13.30
N GLN A 159 -15.35 23.54 13.53
CA GLN A 159 -14.14 23.13 12.83
C GLN A 159 -14.43 22.84 11.35
N ALA A 160 -15.48 22.06 11.08
CA ALA A 160 -15.93 21.80 9.71
C ALA A 160 -16.33 23.09 8.97
N GLN A 161 -17.02 24.01 9.66
CA GLN A 161 -17.37 25.32 9.08
C GLN A 161 -16.09 26.15 8.84
N ARG A 162 -15.16 26.20 9.80
CA ARG A 162 -13.88 26.92 9.66
C ARG A 162 -13.09 26.43 8.44
N MET A 163 -13.01 25.11 8.24
CA MET A 163 -12.40 24.53 7.06
C MET A 163 -13.11 24.97 5.77
N ALA A 164 -14.44 24.93 5.74
CA ALA A 164 -15.21 25.36 4.58
C ALA A 164 -15.01 26.86 4.24
N TYR A 165 -14.89 27.72 5.25
CA TYR A 165 -14.55 29.14 5.05
C TYR A 165 -13.11 29.31 4.55
N ALA A 166 -12.16 28.59 5.12
CA ALA A 166 -10.76 28.67 4.75
C ALA A 166 -10.48 28.16 3.34
N LEU A 167 -11.28 27.21 2.85
CA LEU A 167 -11.27 26.72 1.47
C LEU A 167 -12.10 27.60 0.50
N HIS A 168 -12.59 28.77 0.96
CA HIS A 168 -13.35 29.72 0.16
C HIS A 168 -14.59 29.11 -0.53
N PHE A 169 -15.31 28.20 0.17
CA PHE A 169 -16.62 27.78 -0.31
C PHE A 169 -17.58 28.96 -0.35
N GLU A 170 -18.43 29.04 -1.38
CA GLU A 170 -19.44 30.05 -1.48
C GLU A 170 -20.47 29.92 -0.35
N LYS A 171 -21.03 31.05 0.14
CA LYS A 171 -21.96 31.05 1.27
C LYS A 171 -23.08 30.01 1.22
N PRO A 172 -23.75 29.75 0.06
CA PRO A 172 -24.79 28.74 -0.03
C PRO A 172 -24.29 27.30 0.18
N THR A 173 -23.01 27.02 -0.12
CA THR A 173 -22.43 25.68 -0.07
C THR A 173 -21.67 25.37 1.20
N ILE A 174 -21.33 26.38 2.04
CA ILE A 174 -20.57 26.22 3.30
C ILE A 174 -21.20 25.16 4.21
N ARG A 175 -22.50 25.24 4.42
CA ARG A 175 -23.19 24.28 5.31
C ARG A 175 -23.20 22.88 4.74
N LYS A 176 -23.39 22.74 3.41
CA LYS A 176 -23.32 21.45 2.72
C LYS A 176 -21.91 20.85 2.83
N ALA A 177 -20.85 21.66 2.60
CA ALA A 177 -19.46 21.24 2.72
C ALA A 177 -19.11 20.80 4.16
N ALA A 178 -19.53 21.58 5.17
CA ALA A 178 -19.32 21.20 6.56
C ALA A 178 -20.05 19.90 6.93
N THR A 179 -21.26 19.67 6.43
CA THR A 179 -22.00 18.43 6.64
C THR A 179 -21.29 17.25 5.95
N PHE A 180 -20.80 17.45 4.73
CA PHE A 180 -19.99 16.46 4.00
C PHE A 180 -18.73 16.05 4.79
N MET A 181 -17.98 17.05 5.31
CA MET A 181 -16.79 16.81 6.13
C MET A 181 -17.09 15.96 7.36
N LYS A 182 -18.21 16.24 8.04
CA LYS A 182 -18.66 15.47 9.21
C LYS A 182 -18.99 14.02 8.84
N TYR A 183 -19.70 13.80 7.75
CA TYR A 183 -20.02 12.45 7.29
C TYR A 183 -18.77 11.66 6.92
N LEU A 184 -17.81 12.30 6.23
CA LEU A 184 -16.54 11.67 5.89
C LEU A 184 -15.71 11.36 7.15
N TYR A 185 -15.72 12.24 8.16
CA TYR A 185 -15.12 11.98 9.46
C TYR A 185 -15.75 10.76 10.15
N ASN A 186 -17.09 10.64 10.11
CA ASN A 186 -17.76 9.47 10.68
C ASN A 186 -17.36 8.19 9.96
N VAL A 187 -17.27 8.18 8.62
CA VAL A 187 -16.72 7.04 7.87
C VAL A 187 -15.32 6.70 8.37
N PHE A 188 -14.44 7.71 8.51
CA PHE A 188 -13.06 7.53 8.93
C PHE A 188 -12.96 6.86 10.30
N VAL A 189 -13.74 7.32 11.28
CA VAL A 189 -13.71 6.80 12.66
C VAL A 189 -14.41 5.46 12.78
N ASP A 190 -15.64 5.35 12.26
CA ASP A 190 -16.49 4.17 12.46
C ASP A 190 -15.94 2.92 11.72
N LYS A 191 -15.17 3.14 10.64
CA LYS A 191 -14.57 2.08 9.83
C LYS A 191 -13.09 1.86 10.11
N ASP A 192 -12.54 2.53 11.12
CA ASP A 192 -11.10 2.46 11.45
C ASP A 192 -10.21 2.73 10.23
N CYS A 193 -10.50 3.79 9.49
CA CYS A 193 -9.70 4.17 8.34
C CYS A 193 -8.33 4.70 8.77
N SER A 194 -7.28 4.35 8.05
CA SER A 194 -5.97 5.00 8.10
C SER A 194 -5.90 6.21 7.17
N LEU A 195 -6.75 6.22 6.13
CA LEU A 195 -6.94 7.32 5.18
C LEU A 195 -8.39 7.33 4.70
N ALA A 196 -9.00 8.51 4.69
CA ALA A 196 -10.22 8.78 3.91
C ALA A 196 -9.96 10.01 3.05
N GLU A 197 -9.86 9.84 1.74
CA GLU A 197 -9.50 10.89 0.79
C GLU A 197 -10.59 11.04 -0.27
N VAL A 198 -10.89 12.30 -0.59
CA VAL A 198 -11.75 12.70 -1.70
C VAL A 198 -10.99 13.70 -2.57
N ASN A 199 -10.62 13.26 -3.78
CA ASN A 199 -9.80 14.05 -4.69
C ASN A 199 -10.14 13.79 -6.18
N PRO A 200 -11.04 14.62 -6.76
CA PRO A 200 -11.60 15.84 -6.18
C PRO A 200 -12.91 15.64 -5.41
N LEU A 201 -13.09 16.48 -4.40
CA LEU A 201 -14.39 16.90 -3.88
C LEU A 201 -14.89 18.03 -4.78
N VAL A 202 -16.08 17.90 -5.33
CA VAL A 202 -16.58 18.89 -6.28
C VAL A 202 -17.80 19.65 -5.76
N VAL A 203 -17.87 20.92 -6.15
CA VAL A 203 -19.11 21.70 -6.16
C VAL A 203 -19.65 21.60 -7.57
N THR A 204 -20.90 21.16 -7.71
CA THR A 204 -21.55 21.10 -9.02
C THR A 204 -22.13 22.47 -9.42
N GLU A 205 -22.51 22.65 -10.69
CA GLU A 205 -23.17 23.88 -11.14
C GLU A 205 -24.50 24.12 -10.41
N GLU A 206 -25.16 23.05 -9.96
CA GLU A 206 -26.41 23.09 -9.15
C GLU A 206 -26.14 23.46 -7.69
N GLY A 207 -24.87 23.56 -7.28
CA GLY A 207 -24.44 23.90 -5.91
C GLY A 207 -24.51 22.72 -4.94
N ASP A 208 -24.42 21.50 -5.43
CA ASP A 208 -24.28 20.31 -4.61
C ASP A 208 -22.80 19.97 -4.35
N ILE A 209 -22.54 19.32 -3.23
CA ILE A 209 -21.22 18.83 -2.84
C ILE A 209 -21.19 17.33 -3.09
N MET A 210 -20.16 16.85 -3.83
CA MET A 210 -20.08 15.46 -4.25
C MET A 210 -18.65 14.94 -4.22
N ALA A 211 -18.44 13.69 -3.77
CA ALA A 211 -17.17 12.99 -3.91
C ALA A 211 -17.06 12.40 -5.32
N LEU A 212 -16.25 13.02 -6.17
CA LEU A 212 -16.07 12.56 -7.55
C LEU A 212 -15.07 11.42 -7.66
N ASP A 213 -14.03 11.43 -6.85
CA ASP A 213 -13.15 10.28 -6.62
C ASP A 213 -12.94 10.08 -5.12
N ALA A 214 -12.81 8.82 -4.70
CA ALA A 214 -12.78 8.45 -3.31
C ALA A 214 -11.80 7.31 -3.06
N LYS A 215 -10.99 7.46 -2.02
CA LYS A 215 -10.02 6.46 -1.56
C LYS A 215 -10.17 6.26 -0.06
N LEU A 216 -10.48 5.03 0.34
CA LEU A 216 -10.49 4.60 1.73
C LEU A 216 -9.43 3.53 1.93
N ASN A 217 -8.58 3.72 2.93
CA ASN A 217 -7.64 2.72 3.42
C ASN A 217 -7.98 2.44 4.88
N PHE A 218 -7.90 1.18 5.28
CA PHE A 218 -8.26 0.73 6.63
C PHE A 218 -7.01 0.30 7.39
N ASP A 219 -7.06 0.42 8.71
CA ASP A 219 -6.04 -0.11 9.58
C ASP A 219 -6.13 -1.65 9.61
N ASP A 220 -5.08 -2.33 9.21
CA ASP A 220 -5.04 -3.80 9.15
C ASP A 220 -5.22 -4.44 10.53
N SER A 221 -4.78 -3.76 11.60
CA SER A 221 -4.91 -4.27 12.98
C SER A 221 -6.35 -4.32 13.48
N THR A 222 -7.27 -3.59 12.85
CA THR A 222 -8.68 -3.49 13.24
C THR A 222 -9.62 -4.33 12.37
N LEU A 223 -9.13 -4.94 11.30
CA LEU A 223 -9.95 -5.68 10.32
C LEU A 223 -10.78 -6.81 10.94
N SER A 224 -10.32 -7.38 12.06
CA SER A 224 -11.09 -8.40 12.80
C SER A 224 -12.44 -7.88 13.33
N ARG A 225 -12.60 -6.57 13.48
CA ARG A 225 -13.86 -5.90 13.87
C ARG A 225 -14.77 -5.57 12.69
N HIS A 226 -14.23 -5.64 11.46
CA HIS A 226 -14.89 -5.22 10.22
C HIS A 226 -14.92 -6.34 9.17
N PRO A 227 -15.64 -7.46 9.42
CA PRO A 227 -15.74 -8.57 8.46
C PRO A 227 -16.33 -8.12 7.10
N GLU A 228 -17.21 -7.11 7.10
CA GLU A 228 -17.76 -6.51 5.89
C GLU A 228 -16.70 -5.81 5.03
N ILE A 229 -15.67 -5.21 5.66
CA ILE A 229 -14.54 -4.60 4.95
C ILE A 229 -13.61 -5.68 4.43
N VAL A 230 -13.32 -6.71 5.24
CA VAL A 230 -12.51 -7.86 4.80
C VAL A 230 -13.09 -8.52 3.54
N ALA A 231 -14.42 -8.60 3.42
CA ALA A 231 -15.09 -9.14 2.25
C ALA A 231 -14.88 -8.32 0.96
N LEU A 232 -14.43 -7.07 1.06
CA LEU A 232 -14.12 -6.19 -0.07
C LEU A 232 -12.69 -6.35 -0.58
N ARG A 233 -11.86 -7.16 0.09
CA ARG A 233 -10.46 -7.37 -0.25
C ARG A 233 -10.29 -7.91 -1.66
N ASP A 234 -9.41 -7.28 -2.43
CA ASP A 234 -9.02 -7.75 -3.75
C ASP A 234 -7.57 -8.26 -3.72
N ILE A 235 -7.44 -9.56 -3.63
CA ILE A 235 -6.14 -10.24 -3.58
C ILE A 235 -5.31 -10.06 -4.87
N THR A 236 -5.93 -9.69 -5.99
CA THR A 236 -5.24 -9.48 -7.27
C THR A 236 -4.50 -8.14 -7.32
N GLU A 237 -4.82 -7.23 -6.40
CA GLU A 237 -4.17 -5.93 -6.25
C GLU A 237 -3.02 -5.94 -5.25
N GLU A 238 -2.89 -7.01 -4.46
CA GLU A 238 -1.83 -7.15 -3.47
C GLU A 238 -0.52 -7.62 -4.12
N ASP A 239 0.61 -7.34 -3.46
CA ASP A 239 1.89 -7.93 -3.83
C ASP A 239 1.85 -9.44 -3.59
N GLN A 240 2.28 -10.22 -4.58
CA GLN A 240 2.22 -11.68 -4.50
C GLN A 240 3.09 -12.21 -3.36
N LYS A 241 4.29 -11.65 -3.16
CA LYS A 241 5.23 -12.08 -2.11
C LYS A 241 4.73 -11.73 -0.72
N GLU A 242 4.14 -10.51 -0.56
CA GLU A 242 3.52 -10.10 0.71
C GLU A 242 2.37 -11.04 1.08
N ARG A 243 1.55 -11.44 0.12
CA ARG A 243 0.45 -12.39 0.32
C ARG A 243 0.95 -13.79 0.68
N GLU A 244 1.97 -14.30 -0.04
CA GLU A 244 2.58 -15.61 0.24
C GLU A 244 3.24 -15.62 1.62
N ALA A 245 3.95 -14.57 1.98
CA ALA A 245 4.54 -14.40 3.31
C ALA A 245 3.49 -14.38 4.42
N ALA A 246 2.40 -13.65 4.22
CA ALA A 246 1.29 -13.59 5.18
C ALA A 246 0.63 -14.95 5.39
N ALA A 247 0.50 -15.79 4.34
CA ALA A 247 -0.02 -17.14 4.45
C ALA A 247 0.86 -18.06 5.31
N GLU A 248 2.18 -17.82 5.34
CA GLU A 248 3.16 -18.53 6.17
C GLU A 248 3.37 -17.89 7.56
N GLY A 249 2.59 -16.84 7.88
CA GLY A 249 2.69 -16.10 9.14
C GLY A 249 3.97 -15.28 9.27
N LEU A 250 4.49 -14.78 8.17
CA LEU A 250 5.65 -13.89 8.07
C LEU A 250 5.19 -12.45 7.81
N ASN A 251 5.86 -11.48 8.43
CA ASN A 251 5.67 -10.06 8.13
C ASN A 251 6.67 -9.66 7.04
N TYR A 252 6.17 -9.45 5.82
CA TYR A 252 6.98 -9.10 4.66
C TYR A 252 6.46 -7.83 3.99
N VAL A 253 7.38 -6.94 3.61
CA VAL A 253 7.11 -5.77 2.77
C VAL A 253 8.16 -5.72 1.66
N ASN A 254 7.72 -5.61 0.42
CA ASN A 254 8.61 -5.48 -0.74
C ASN A 254 9.13 -4.04 -0.83
N LEU A 255 10.46 -3.86 -0.91
CA LEU A 255 11.13 -2.56 -1.03
C LEU A 255 11.84 -2.38 -2.39
N GLY A 256 11.96 -3.46 -3.19
CA GLY A 256 12.46 -3.41 -4.57
C GLY A 256 13.97 -3.22 -4.73
N GLY A 257 14.77 -3.47 -3.70
CA GLY A 257 16.24 -3.42 -3.76
C GLY A 257 16.88 -4.77 -4.18
N ASP A 258 18.17 -4.90 -3.91
CA ASP A 258 19.00 -6.04 -4.31
C ASP A 258 19.58 -6.86 -3.14
N VAL A 259 19.50 -6.33 -1.92
CA VAL A 259 19.92 -7.02 -0.69
C VAL A 259 18.70 -7.38 0.12
N ALA A 260 18.30 -8.65 0.08
CA ALA A 260 17.20 -9.13 0.93
C ALA A 260 17.66 -9.24 2.40
N CYS A 261 16.72 -9.04 3.33
CA CYS A 261 17.01 -9.22 4.75
C CYS A 261 15.96 -10.10 5.43
N MET A 262 16.42 -10.90 6.40
CA MET A 262 15.58 -11.71 7.30
C MET A 262 16.01 -11.46 8.74
N VAL A 263 15.07 -11.09 9.58
CA VAL A 263 15.31 -10.75 10.99
C VAL A 263 14.23 -11.35 11.89
N ASN A 264 14.46 -11.28 13.20
CA ASN A 264 13.43 -11.57 14.19
C ASN A 264 13.12 -10.32 15.03
N GLY A 265 11.95 -9.76 14.77
CA GLY A 265 11.44 -8.56 15.44
C GLY A 265 11.51 -7.30 14.57
N ALA A 266 10.39 -6.60 14.49
CA ALA A 266 10.19 -5.45 13.61
C ALA A 266 11.21 -4.31 13.83
N GLY A 267 11.58 -4.02 15.08
CA GLY A 267 12.59 -3.01 15.38
C GLY A 267 13.99 -3.34 14.83
N LEU A 268 14.38 -4.63 14.90
CA LEU A 268 15.62 -5.10 14.31
C LEU A 268 15.56 -5.09 12.78
N ALA A 269 14.38 -5.37 12.20
CA ALA A 269 14.17 -5.29 10.76
C ALA A 269 14.37 -3.86 10.25
N MET A 270 13.76 -2.87 10.91
CA MET A 270 13.96 -1.46 10.57
C MET A 270 15.42 -1.06 10.64
N ALA A 271 16.10 -1.38 11.76
CA ALA A 271 17.53 -1.09 11.92
C ALA A 271 18.40 -1.79 10.86
N THR A 272 18.01 -3.00 10.42
CA THR A 272 18.74 -3.73 9.37
C THR A 272 18.54 -3.07 8.00
N VAL A 273 17.34 -2.65 7.66
CA VAL A 273 17.04 -1.89 6.45
C VAL A 273 17.80 -0.57 6.44
N ASP A 274 17.80 0.17 7.56
CA ASP A 274 18.49 1.44 7.69
C ASP A 274 20.00 1.29 7.51
N ILE A 275 20.65 0.29 8.14
CA ILE A 275 22.10 0.09 8.02
C ILE A 275 22.52 -0.36 6.63
N ILE A 276 21.67 -1.12 5.89
CA ILE A 276 21.89 -1.43 4.47
C ILE A 276 21.91 -0.12 3.66
N LYS A 277 20.92 0.76 3.87
CA LYS A 277 20.83 2.06 3.19
C LYS A 277 22.01 2.97 3.54
N GLU A 278 22.37 3.08 4.82
CA GLU A 278 23.48 3.90 5.29
C GLU A 278 24.82 3.48 4.68
N ASN A 279 25.00 2.18 4.43
CA ASN A 279 26.21 1.65 3.77
C ASN A 279 26.12 1.66 2.23
N GLY A 280 25.11 2.33 1.64
CA GLY A 280 24.97 2.52 0.20
C GLY A 280 24.46 1.29 -0.55
N GLY A 281 23.72 0.40 0.11
CA GLY A 281 22.98 -0.71 -0.48
C GLY A 281 21.49 -0.37 -0.68
N GLU A 282 20.80 -1.22 -1.41
CA GLU A 282 19.36 -1.11 -1.64
C GLU A 282 18.66 -2.33 -1.02
N PRO A 283 17.95 -2.16 0.13
CA PRO A 283 17.23 -3.27 0.75
C PRO A 283 16.08 -3.74 -0.14
N ALA A 284 16.00 -5.05 -0.38
CA ALA A 284 14.97 -5.65 -1.23
C ALA A 284 13.63 -5.80 -0.50
N ASN A 285 13.67 -6.02 0.81
CA ASN A 285 12.49 -6.26 1.61
C ASN A 285 12.70 -5.92 3.09
N PHE A 286 11.58 -5.73 3.77
CA PHE A 286 11.45 -5.89 5.22
C PHE A 286 10.88 -7.29 5.47
N LEU A 287 11.56 -8.14 6.25
CA LEU A 287 11.05 -9.46 6.62
C LEU A 287 11.34 -9.75 8.09
N ASP A 288 10.27 -9.90 8.87
CA ASP A 288 10.32 -10.30 10.27
C ASP A 288 9.68 -11.70 10.43
N VAL A 289 10.49 -12.67 10.85
CA VAL A 289 10.04 -14.05 11.06
C VAL A 289 9.30 -14.24 12.41
N GLY A 290 9.18 -13.18 13.20
CA GLY A 290 8.49 -13.18 14.49
C GLY A 290 9.29 -13.81 15.63
N GLY A 291 8.67 -13.88 16.81
CA GLY A 291 9.26 -14.43 18.04
C GLY A 291 9.12 -15.95 18.19
N ASP A 292 8.34 -16.60 17.35
CA ASP A 292 7.97 -18.02 17.39
C ASP A 292 8.45 -18.81 16.15
N SER A 293 9.58 -18.41 15.59
CA SER A 293 10.09 -18.98 14.34
C SER A 293 10.39 -20.48 14.46
N THR A 294 9.90 -21.23 13.48
CA THR A 294 10.22 -22.65 13.30
C THR A 294 11.15 -22.81 12.07
N PRO A 295 11.83 -23.95 11.92
CA PRO A 295 12.63 -24.22 10.72
C PRO A 295 11.82 -24.06 9.42
N GLU A 296 10.56 -24.48 9.41
CA GLU A 296 9.67 -24.37 8.25
C GLU A 296 9.42 -22.91 7.86
N LYS A 297 9.19 -22.01 8.83
CA LYS A 297 9.07 -20.57 8.59
C LYS A 297 10.35 -19.98 7.98
N ILE A 298 11.51 -20.44 8.43
CA ILE A 298 12.81 -20.01 7.85
C ILE A 298 12.94 -20.46 6.41
N VAL A 299 12.58 -21.71 6.10
CA VAL A 299 12.57 -22.21 4.73
C VAL A 299 11.62 -21.41 3.84
N ALA A 300 10.41 -21.12 4.32
CA ALA A 300 9.44 -20.28 3.61
C ALA A 300 10.00 -18.88 3.34
N ALA A 301 10.64 -18.25 4.34
CA ALA A 301 11.27 -16.94 4.18
C ALA A 301 12.37 -16.95 3.11
N PHE A 302 13.24 -17.97 3.09
CA PHE A 302 14.25 -18.12 2.05
C PHE A 302 13.64 -18.30 0.66
N ARG A 303 12.59 -19.13 0.53
CA ARG A 303 11.89 -19.33 -0.74
C ARG A 303 11.41 -18.01 -1.31
N ILE A 304 10.68 -17.21 -0.50
CA ILE A 304 10.14 -15.91 -0.92
C ILE A 304 11.25 -14.94 -1.35
N MET A 305 12.36 -14.88 -0.61
CA MET A 305 13.49 -14.02 -0.96
C MET A 305 14.22 -14.48 -2.24
N LEU A 306 14.38 -15.79 -2.44
CA LEU A 306 15.09 -16.36 -3.60
C LEU A 306 14.25 -16.39 -4.88
N GLU A 307 12.93 -16.30 -4.79
CA GLU A 307 12.01 -16.13 -5.93
C GLU A 307 12.05 -14.71 -6.51
N ASP A 308 12.76 -13.78 -5.87
CA ASP A 308 12.95 -12.43 -6.36
C ASP A 308 14.19 -12.33 -7.25
N ASP A 309 13.99 -12.22 -8.55
CA ASP A 309 15.08 -12.09 -9.53
C ASP A 309 15.95 -10.83 -9.31
N GLN A 310 15.46 -9.83 -8.58
CA GLN A 310 16.20 -8.61 -8.24
C GLN A 310 17.15 -8.82 -7.07
N VAL A 311 16.96 -9.85 -6.26
CA VAL A 311 17.80 -10.16 -5.11
C VAL A 311 19.11 -10.80 -5.55
N ASP A 312 20.21 -10.14 -5.19
CA ASP A 312 21.58 -10.58 -5.50
C ASP A 312 22.36 -11.03 -4.27
N GLY A 313 21.85 -10.76 -3.05
CA GLY A 313 22.42 -11.19 -1.79
C GLY A 313 21.42 -11.13 -0.65
N ILE A 314 21.68 -11.91 0.42
CA ILE A 314 20.79 -11.98 1.60
C ILE A 314 21.59 -11.66 2.85
N LEU A 315 21.02 -10.81 3.73
CA LEU A 315 21.50 -10.56 5.09
C LEU A 315 20.53 -11.14 6.12
N ILE A 316 20.98 -12.13 6.87
CA ILE A 316 20.26 -12.67 8.03
C ILE A 316 20.81 -12.03 9.28
N ASN A 317 19.99 -11.32 10.01
CA ASN A 317 20.38 -10.63 11.24
C ASN A 317 19.46 -11.03 12.40
N ILE A 318 19.92 -11.95 13.23
CA ILE A 318 19.14 -12.56 14.31
C ILE A 318 19.69 -12.15 15.67
N PHE A 319 18.79 -11.70 16.53
CA PHE A 319 19.05 -11.55 17.96
C PHE A 319 18.22 -12.58 18.73
N GLY A 320 18.88 -13.65 19.20
CA GLY A 320 18.26 -14.76 19.94
C GLY A 320 17.73 -14.29 21.29
N GLY A 321 16.42 -14.24 21.37
CA GLY A 321 15.66 -14.00 22.61
C GLY A 321 14.73 -15.19 22.88
N ILE A 322 13.44 -15.02 22.55
CA ILE A 322 12.46 -16.14 22.52
C ILE A 322 12.88 -17.13 21.45
N ASN A 323 13.15 -16.67 20.23
CA ASN A 323 13.83 -17.47 19.21
C ASN A 323 15.25 -17.77 19.65
N LYS A 324 15.67 -19.02 19.46
CA LYS A 324 17.04 -19.47 19.80
C LYS A 324 17.86 -19.54 18.50
N CYS A 325 19.11 -19.10 18.55
CA CYS A 325 20.00 -19.11 17.38
C CYS A 325 20.22 -20.51 16.80
N ASP A 326 20.18 -21.56 17.60
CA ASP A 326 20.32 -22.94 17.14
C ASP A 326 19.10 -23.40 16.30
N VAL A 327 17.88 -22.97 16.64
CA VAL A 327 16.67 -23.25 15.84
C VAL A 327 16.75 -22.54 14.49
N ILE A 328 17.13 -21.27 14.48
CA ILE A 328 17.32 -20.50 13.23
C ILE A 328 18.41 -21.14 12.39
N ALA A 329 19.56 -21.49 12.97
CA ALA A 329 20.66 -22.15 12.26
C ALA A 329 20.21 -23.49 11.64
N THR A 330 19.39 -24.28 12.33
CA THR A 330 18.82 -25.51 11.76
C THR A 330 17.94 -25.20 10.55
N GLY A 331 17.07 -24.21 10.64
CA GLY A 331 16.22 -23.78 9.50
C GLY A 331 17.04 -23.26 8.31
N ILE A 332 18.16 -22.59 8.53
CA ILE A 332 19.08 -22.16 7.45
C ILE A 332 19.70 -23.38 6.75
N VAL A 333 20.15 -24.39 7.51
CA VAL A 333 20.70 -25.64 6.94
C VAL A 333 19.65 -26.38 6.12
N GLU A 334 18.43 -26.51 6.65
CA GLU A 334 17.31 -27.16 5.96
C GLU A 334 16.94 -26.38 4.66
N ALA A 335 16.92 -25.04 4.72
CA ALA A 335 16.66 -24.20 3.55
C ALA A 335 17.73 -24.41 2.46
N ALA A 336 19.01 -24.44 2.83
CA ALA A 336 20.09 -24.72 1.90
C ALA A 336 19.92 -26.08 1.22
N ALA A 337 19.61 -27.13 1.97
CA ALA A 337 19.42 -28.48 1.44
C ALA A 337 18.20 -28.59 0.51
N LEU A 338 17.05 -28.00 0.91
CA LEU A 338 15.81 -28.10 0.16
C LEU A 338 15.82 -27.26 -1.12
N LEU A 339 16.32 -26.02 -1.04
CA LEU A 339 16.24 -25.06 -2.15
C LEU A 339 17.36 -25.23 -3.18
N SER A 340 18.45 -25.93 -2.82
CA SER A 340 19.55 -26.27 -3.76
C SER A 340 19.41 -27.63 -4.42
N GLY A 341 18.32 -28.35 -4.16
CA GLY A 341 18.18 -29.74 -4.64
C GLY A 341 19.20 -30.73 -4.00
N GLY A 342 19.57 -30.50 -2.73
CA GLY A 342 20.46 -31.34 -1.95
C GLY A 342 21.95 -31.05 -2.11
N LYS A 343 22.34 -29.90 -2.67
CA LYS A 343 23.75 -29.52 -2.90
C LYS A 343 24.42 -28.78 -1.73
N GLU A 344 23.70 -28.51 -0.65
CA GLU A 344 24.22 -27.71 0.46
C GLU A 344 24.88 -26.38 0.00
N GLU A 345 24.20 -25.66 -0.86
CA GLU A 345 24.68 -24.42 -1.48
C GLU A 345 23.53 -23.44 -1.66
N PHE A 346 23.75 -22.17 -1.37
CA PHE A 346 22.78 -21.12 -1.77
C PHE A 346 23.11 -20.61 -3.19
N PRO A 347 22.08 -20.30 -4.01
CA PRO A 347 22.30 -19.78 -5.36
C PRO A 347 22.91 -18.38 -5.39
N ILE A 348 22.75 -17.63 -4.30
CA ILE A 348 23.31 -16.30 -4.07
C ILE A 348 23.96 -16.22 -2.70
N PRO A 349 24.85 -15.24 -2.44
CA PRO A 349 25.49 -15.07 -1.14
C PRO A 349 24.51 -14.82 -0.01
N VAL A 350 24.70 -15.53 1.10
CA VAL A 350 23.94 -15.37 2.34
C VAL A 350 24.89 -15.00 3.46
N VAL A 351 24.72 -13.81 4.02
CA VAL A 351 25.51 -13.34 5.17
C VAL A 351 24.68 -13.54 6.44
N VAL A 352 25.26 -14.16 7.48
CA VAL A 352 24.55 -14.50 8.71
C VAL A 352 25.22 -13.89 9.92
N ARG A 353 24.47 -13.05 10.64
CA ARG A 353 24.84 -12.57 11.96
C ARG A 353 23.89 -13.17 12.99
N LEU A 354 24.43 -13.92 13.93
CA LEU A 354 23.73 -14.47 15.08
C LEU A 354 24.28 -13.90 16.36
N GLU A 355 23.37 -13.48 17.27
CA GLU A 355 23.70 -13.03 18.61
C GLU A 355 22.59 -13.43 19.59
N GLY A 356 22.92 -13.47 20.90
CA GLY A 356 21.94 -13.78 21.95
C GLY A 356 21.88 -15.26 22.29
N ARG A 357 20.68 -15.76 22.61
CA ARG A 357 20.48 -17.10 23.20
C ARG A 357 20.90 -18.22 22.24
N ASN A 358 21.73 -19.15 22.74
CA ASN A 358 22.27 -20.32 22.01
C ASN A 358 23.12 -19.94 20.80
N VAL A 359 23.77 -18.78 20.80
CA VAL A 359 24.56 -18.29 19.66
C VAL A 359 25.71 -19.24 19.31
N GLU A 360 26.46 -19.74 20.32
CA GLU A 360 27.58 -20.65 20.10
C GLU A 360 27.16 -21.92 19.38
N ARG A 361 26.03 -22.51 19.85
CA ARG A 361 25.46 -23.71 19.22
C ARG A 361 24.95 -23.44 17.81
N GLY A 362 24.35 -22.27 17.57
CA GLY A 362 23.92 -21.88 16.24
C GLY A 362 25.10 -21.74 15.26
N ARG A 363 26.18 -21.10 15.70
CA ARG A 363 27.43 -20.99 14.93
C ARG A 363 28.06 -22.35 14.64
N GLU A 364 28.07 -23.27 15.62
CA GLU A 364 28.56 -24.63 15.43
C GLU A 364 27.75 -25.40 14.38
N ILE A 365 26.42 -25.26 14.39
CA ILE A 365 25.52 -25.92 13.41
C ILE A 365 25.89 -25.43 11.98
N LEU A 366 25.97 -24.12 11.78
CA LEU A 366 26.31 -23.55 10.47
C LEU A 366 27.72 -23.94 10.01
N ALA A 367 28.71 -23.90 10.92
CA ALA A 367 30.08 -24.28 10.59
C ALA A 367 30.23 -25.77 10.20
N LYS A 368 29.48 -26.67 10.86
CA LYS A 368 29.49 -28.09 10.55
C LYS A 368 28.79 -28.45 9.25
N ALA A 369 27.82 -27.66 8.83
CA ALA A 369 27.05 -27.87 7.59
C ALA A 369 27.83 -27.50 6.34
N ASP A 370 28.93 -26.73 6.46
CA ASP A 370 29.85 -26.32 5.38
C ASP A 370 29.13 -25.87 4.08
N ILE A 371 28.09 -25.03 4.27
CA ILE A 371 27.23 -24.55 3.19
C ILE A 371 27.98 -23.54 2.33
N LYS A 372 28.05 -23.80 1.03
CA LYS A 372 28.63 -22.83 0.09
C LYS A 372 27.77 -21.58 -0.02
N ASN A 373 28.43 -20.44 -0.25
CA ASN A 373 27.84 -19.10 -0.30
C ASN A 373 27.20 -18.64 1.02
N LEU A 374 27.56 -19.25 2.16
CA LEU A 374 27.17 -18.83 3.49
C LEU A 374 28.37 -18.17 4.21
N TYR A 375 28.19 -16.94 4.65
CA TYR A 375 29.26 -16.12 5.24
C TYR A 375 28.86 -15.64 6.64
N PRO A 376 29.66 -15.92 7.69
CA PRO A 376 29.39 -15.39 9.03
C PRO A 376 29.78 -13.92 9.13
N ALA A 377 29.03 -13.17 9.93
CA ALA A 377 29.39 -11.79 10.34
C ALA A 377 29.34 -11.65 11.86
N SER A 378 30.22 -10.82 12.40
CA SER A 378 30.36 -10.60 13.85
C SER A 378 29.47 -9.45 14.35
N SER A 379 29.18 -8.48 13.49
CA SER A 379 28.33 -7.33 13.79
C SER A 379 27.33 -7.05 12.68
N MET A 380 26.32 -6.24 12.98
CA MET A 380 25.29 -5.82 12.01
C MET A 380 25.92 -4.97 10.89
N ASP A 381 26.81 -4.06 11.21
CA ASP A 381 27.51 -3.20 10.25
C ASP A 381 28.42 -4.01 9.31
N GLU A 382 29.23 -4.94 9.87
CA GLU A 382 30.03 -5.86 9.07
C GLU A 382 29.15 -6.71 8.14
N GLY A 383 28.02 -7.24 8.67
CA GLY A 383 27.09 -8.03 7.90
C GLY A 383 26.49 -7.27 6.74
N ALA A 384 26.06 -6.04 6.95
CA ALA A 384 25.52 -5.17 5.91
C ALA A 384 26.55 -4.86 4.81
N LYS A 385 27.76 -4.43 5.19
CA LYS A 385 28.86 -4.17 4.25
C LYS A 385 29.23 -5.38 3.42
N LEU A 386 29.30 -6.55 4.06
CA LEU A 386 29.62 -7.80 3.40
C LEU A 386 28.52 -8.22 2.41
N ALA A 387 27.25 -8.16 2.83
CA ALA A 387 26.11 -8.52 1.98
C ALA A 387 26.01 -7.60 0.75
N ILE A 388 26.17 -6.29 0.92
CA ILE A 388 26.17 -5.30 -0.16
C ILE A 388 27.29 -5.59 -1.17
N ARG A 389 28.51 -5.86 -0.69
CA ARG A 389 29.66 -6.18 -1.55
C ARG A 389 29.40 -7.43 -2.36
N LEU A 390 28.97 -8.51 -1.71
CA LEU A 390 28.71 -9.79 -2.37
C LEU A 390 27.53 -9.73 -3.35
N ALA A 391 26.50 -8.96 -3.03
CA ALA A 391 25.39 -8.70 -3.96
C ALA A 391 25.87 -8.00 -5.24
N LYS A 392 26.72 -6.97 -5.12
CA LYS A 392 27.32 -6.28 -6.28
C LYS A 392 28.15 -7.25 -7.14
N GLU A 393 28.98 -8.08 -6.50
CA GLU A 393 29.79 -9.11 -7.21
C GLU A 393 28.91 -10.15 -7.92
N THR A 394 27.74 -10.47 -7.37
CA THR A 394 26.76 -11.40 -7.98
C THR A 394 26.11 -10.77 -9.20
N ARG A 395 25.71 -9.51 -9.09
CA ARG A 395 25.10 -8.74 -10.20
C ARG A 395 26.05 -8.60 -11.38
N GLU A 396 27.33 -8.35 -11.13
CA GLU A 396 28.36 -8.22 -12.18
C GLU A 396 28.61 -9.55 -12.94
N LYS A 397 28.23 -10.70 -12.36
CA LYS A 397 28.37 -12.03 -12.96
C LYS A 397 27.13 -12.51 -13.71
N LYS A 398 25.94 -11.88 -13.48
CA LYS A 398 24.70 -12.11 -14.23
C LYS A 398 24.74 -11.37 -15.56
#